data_df8b22f0c95fa3fcb2ee7444599919ab
#
_entry.id   df8b22f0c95fa3fcb2ee7444599919ab
#
_cell.length_a   1.000
_cell.length_b   1.000
_cell.length_c   1.000
_cell.angle_alpha   90.00
_cell.angle_beta   90.00
_cell.angle_gamma   90.00
#
_symmetry.space_group_name_H-M   'P 1'
#
loop_
_entity.id
_entity.type
_entity.pdbx_description
1 polymer ?
#
loop_
_entity_poly.entity_id
_entity_poly.type
_entity_poly.pdbx_seq_one_letter_code
_entity_poly.pdbx_strand_id
1 'polypeptide(L)'
;TGYQYMTTCRECDAACGMMITSREYRAQKAEGNPNHPHNQGALCARGQASLQTLYNPERHARPTSGGNNVSWEDAQSEFVNLVQQSAGQIVYLGRPAVGSEGNFIDNWLNEVGGGKRIAFNLISRASEQRACEIAFGRSDLPDYAFENAELLVNFGADFIETWGNTVQNARRFADMHTYNDGKKNRCIHVGPHQSLSGARADEWLPANPGTEAMIALAMAHAIHQRDPRHEFLSDY
;
A
#
# COMPACT_ATOMS: atom_id res chain seq x y z
N THR A 1 21.77 1.36 27.30
CA THR A 1 20.99 0.19 26.84
C THR A 1 19.87 0.69 25.94
N GLY A 2 19.78 0.15 24.71
CA GLY A 2 18.67 0.48 23.79
C GLY A 2 17.55 -0.55 23.94
N TYR A 3 16.31 -0.11 23.81
CA TYR A 3 15.14 -0.98 23.72
C TYR A 3 14.63 -1.00 22.29
N GLN A 4 14.10 -2.14 21.86
CA GLN A 4 13.47 -2.29 20.55
C GLN A 4 11.97 -2.53 20.72
N TYR A 5 11.18 -1.77 19.98
CA TYR A 5 9.73 -1.87 19.97
C TYR A 5 9.24 -2.29 18.58
N MET A 6 8.46 -3.35 18.53
CA MET A 6 7.81 -3.82 17.30
C MET A 6 6.55 -3.00 17.06
N THR A 7 6.38 -2.53 15.84
CA THR A 7 5.21 -1.75 15.44
C THR A 7 4.95 -1.90 13.93
N THR A 8 3.95 -1.22 13.43
CA THR A 8 3.57 -1.20 12.02
C THR A 8 3.80 0.20 11.44
N CYS A 9 4.47 0.27 10.31
CA CYS A 9 4.63 1.49 9.54
C CYS A 9 3.27 1.95 9.00
N ARG A 10 2.95 3.23 9.18
CA ARG A 10 1.68 3.83 8.76
C ARG A 10 1.84 4.89 7.66
N GLU A 11 2.99 4.94 6.99
CA GLU A 11 3.27 5.91 5.93
C GLU A 11 2.54 5.62 4.61
N CYS A 12 2.09 4.38 4.42
CA CYS A 12 1.28 3.95 3.26
C CYS A 12 0.50 2.66 3.60
N ASP A 13 -0.30 2.19 2.66
CA ASP A 13 -1.17 1.02 2.80
C ASP A 13 -0.39 -0.32 2.87
N ALA A 14 0.92 -0.32 2.59
CA ALA A 14 1.76 -1.51 2.67
C ALA A 14 1.89 -2.06 4.09
N ALA A 15 1.68 -1.25 5.12
CA ALA A 15 1.66 -1.64 6.54
C ALA A 15 2.84 -2.52 6.96
N CYS A 16 4.05 -2.18 6.52
CA CYS A 16 5.26 -2.93 6.80
C CYS A 16 5.50 -3.07 8.32
N GLY A 17 5.90 -4.26 8.76
CA GLY A 17 6.38 -4.47 10.12
C GLY A 17 7.66 -3.69 10.36
N MET A 18 7.72 -2.96 11.46
CA MET A 18 8.81 -2.05 11.77
C MET A 18 9.33 -2.27 13.18
N MET A 19 10.63 -2.11 13.37
CA MET A 19 11.30 -2.08 14.68
C MET A 19 11.82 -0.68 14.94
N ILE A 20 11.47 -0.13 16.10
CA ILE A 20 11.97 1.16 16.56
C ILE A 20 12.98 0.94 17.66
N THR A 21 14.22 1.36 17.43
CA THR A 21 15.25 1.42 18.48
C THR A 21 15.12 2.71 19.25
N SER A 22 14.92 2.59 20.57
CA SER A 22 14.82 3.70 21.51
C SER A 22 15.98 3.69 22.48
N ARG A 23 16.59 4.86 22.73
CA ARG A 23 17.57 5.09 23.80
C ARG A 23 17.12 6.28 24.64
N GLU A 24 17.22 6.18 25.95
CA GLU A 24 16.86 7.25 26.87
C GLU A 24 15.47 7.84 26.57
N TYR A 25 14.48 6.95 26.32
CA TYR A 25 13.11 7.30 25.96
C TYR A 25 12.96 8.04 24.62
N ARG A 26 14.02 8.06 23.80
CA ARG A 26 14.01 8.71 22.51
C ARG A 26 14.13 7.68 21.38
N ALA A 27 13.17 7.66 20.45
CA ALA A 27 13.25 6.86 19.26
C ALA A 27 14.36 7.37 18.34
N GLN A 28 15.30 6.53 17.97
CA GLN A 28 16.50 6.93 17.21
C GLN A 28 16.57 6.32 15.83
N LYS A 29 16.03 5.11 15.64
CA LYS A 29 16.11 4.40 14.37
C LYS A 29 14.86 3.60 14.11
N ALA A 30 14.40 3.62 12.86
CA ALA A 30 13.36 2.74 12.34
C ALA A 30 13.98 1.77 11.33
N GLU A 31 13.73 0.48 11.50
CA GLU A 31 14.18 -0.60 10.62
C GLU A 31 13.00 -1.54 10.33
N GLY A 32 13.09 -2.32 9.27
CA GLY A 32 12.10 -3.36 8.98
C GLY A 32 12.20 -4.51 9.99
N ASN A 33 11.05 -5.07 10.36
CA ASN A 33 10.98 -6.26 11.20
C ASN A 33 11.29 -7.51 10.36
N PRO A 34 12.39 -8.25 10.64
CA PRO A 34 12.76 -9.44 9.88
C PRO A 34 11.74 -10.57 10.00
N ASN A 35 10.95 -10.62 11.07
CA ASN A 35 9.92 -11.62 11.30
C ASN A 35 8.56 -11.29 10.66
N HIS A 36 8.43 -10.12 10.01
CA HIS A 36 7.19 -9.75 9.37
C HIS A 36 7.05 -10.46 8.00
N PRO A 37 5.91 -11.11 7.70
CA PRO A 37 5.78 -11.99 6.53
C PRO A 37 5.95 -11.27 5.19
N HIS A 38 5.55 -10.00 5.08
CA HIS A 38 5.60 -9.27 3.82
C HIS A 38 6.93 -8.58 3.57
N ASN A 39 7.42 -7.79 4.51
CA ASN A 39 8.63 -7.00 4.30
C ASN A 39 9.93 -7.66 4.78
N GLN A 40 9.89 -8.71 5.64
CA GLN A 40 11.02 -9.56 6.03
C GLN A 40 12.31 -8.78 6.28
N GLY A 41 12.24 -7.73 7.09
CA GLY A 41 13.38 -6.88 7.43
C GLY A 41 13.62 -5.69 6.48
N ALA A 42 13.00 -5.63 5.32
CA ALA A 42 13.10 -4.47 4.44
C ALA A 42 12.17 -3.34 4.90
N LEU A 43 12.60 -2.10 4.70
CA LEU A 43 11.81 -0.90 4.99
C LEU A 43 12.21 0.20 3.99
N CYS A 44 11.23 0.82 3.33
CA CYS A 44 11.49 1.87 2.37
C CYS A 44 11.94 3.19 3.06
N ALA A 45 12.46 4.12 2.26
CA ALA A 45 12.95 5.40 2.77
C ALA A 45 11.88 6.18 3.56
N ARG A 46 10.60 6.16 3.14
CA ARG A 46 9.49 6.80 3.88
C ARG A 46 9.32 6.18 5.28
N GLY A 47 9.34 4.84 5.36
CA GLY A 47 9.23 4.16 6.65
C GLY A 47 10.41 4.47 7.58
N GLN A 48 11.63 4.53 7.05
CA GLN A 48 12.80 4.93 7.84
C GLN A 48 12.73 6.40 8.29
N ALA A 49 12.24 7.29 7.42
CA ALA A 49 12.08 8.71 7.72
C ALA A 49 10.88 9.02 8.63
N SER A 50 10.01 8.06 8.95
CA SER A 50 8.82 8.28 9.81
C SER A 50 9.15 8.88 11.19
N LEU A 51 10.36 8.65 11.70
CA LEU A 51 10.84 9.28 12.93
C LEU A 51 10.95 10.81 12.84
N GLN A 52 11.15 11.36 11.65
CA GLN A 52 11.20 12.81 11.45
C GLN A 52 9.84 13.46 11.76
N THR A 53 8.75 12.77 11.43
CA THR A 53 7.39 13.22 11.78
C THR A 53 7.19 13.28 13.30
N LEU A 54 7.76 12.30 14.02
CA LEU A 54 7.68 12.27 15.48
C LEU A 54 8.37 13.47 16.14
N TYR A 55 9.48 13.92 15.56
CA TYR A 55 10.29 15.02 16.08
C TYR A 55 10.10 16.35 15.36
N ASN A 56 9.14 16.43 14.45
CA ASN A 56 8.82 17.67 13.75
C ASN A 56 8.34 18.73 14.75
N PRO A 57 9.00 19.90 14.85
CA PRO A 57 8.61 20.96 15.79
C PRO A 57 7.21 21.54 15.48
N GLU A 58 6.73 21.43 14.24
CA GLU A 58 5.42 21.92 13.84
C GLU A 58 4.27 20.91 14.07
N ARG A 59 4.58 19.71 14.59
CA ARG A 59 3.52 18.75 14.92
C ARG A 59 2.62 19.25 16.04
N HIS A 60 1.36 18.88 15.98
CA HIS A 60 0.43 19.11 17.10
C HIS A 60 0.89 18.31 18.33
N ALA A 61 1.40 19.01 19.33
CA ALA A 61 1.93 18.41 20.56
C ALA A 61 0.89 18.32 21.70
N ARG A 62 -0.22 19.06 21.58
CA ARG A 62 -1.28 19.18 22.60
C ARG A 62 -2.65 19.25 21.92
N PRO A 63 -3.72 18.83 22.60
CA PRO A 63 -5.06 19.05 22.12
C PRO A 63 -5.39 20.54 22.12
N THR A 64 -6.26 20.94 21.18
CA THR A 64 -6.74 22.32 21.04
C THR A 64 -8.27 22.32 20.92
N SER A 65 -8.91 23.29 21.55
CA SER A 65 -10.32 23.59 21.39
C SER A 65 -10.50 25.11 21.16
N GLY A 66 -11.26 25.48 20.11
CA GLY A 66 -11.44 26.90 19.75
C GLY A 66 -10.14 27.66 19.47
N GLY A 67 -9.07 26.99 19.04
CA GLY A 67 -7.75 27.58 18.78
C GLY A 67 -6.85 27.73 20.01
N ASN A 68 -7.30 27.32 21.19
CA ASN A 68 -6.55 27.36 22.43
C ASN A 68 -6.08 25.97 22.86
N ASN A 69 -4.91 25.88 23.48
CA ASN A 69 -4.44 24.62 24.08
C ASN A 69 -5.33 24.26 25.29
N VAL A 70 -5.75 23.00 25.36
CA VAL A 70 -6.53 22.45 26.47
C VAL A 70 -5.79 21.27 27.10
N SER A 71 -6.20 20.85 28.29
CA SER A 71 -5.67 19.65 28.92
C SER A 71 -6.17 18.38 28.18
N TRP A 72 -5.49 17.25 28.39
CA TRP A 72 -5.97 15.96 27.85
C TRP A 72 -7.27 15.52 28.50
N GLU A 73 -7.48 15.82 29.78
CA GLU A 73 -8.69 15.51 30.54
C GLU A 73 -9.90 16.30 29.97
N ASP A 74 -9.71 17.59 29.69
CA ASP A 74 -10.74 18.44 29.11
C ASP A 74 -11.09 17.99 27.69
N ALA A 75 -10.06 17.72 26.87
CA ALA A 75 -10.26 17.23 25.50
C ALA A 75 -10.99 15.89 25.44
N GLN A 76 -10.67 14.96 26.33
CA GLN A 76 -11.38 13.68 26.42
C GLN A 76 -12.83 13.86 26.85
N SER A 77 -13.09 14.70 27.85
CA SER A 77 -14.42 14.99 28.34
C SER A 77 -15.28 15.65 27.26
N GLU A 78 -14.73 16.64 26.55
CA GLU A 78 -15.41 17.28 25.43
C GLU A 78 -15.71 16.28 24.30
N PHE A 79 -14.73 15.44 23.93
CA PHE A 79 -14.91 14.43 22.90
C PHE A 79 -16.00 13.42 23.25
N VAL A 80 -16.02 12.91 24.49
CA VAL A 80 -17.07 11.97 24.94
C VAL A 80 -18.45 12.61 24.89
N ASN A 81 -18.57 13.86 25.35
CA ASN A 81 -19.82 14.60 25.30
C ASN A 81 -20.32 14.80 23.86
N LEU A 82 -19.43 15.16 22.95
CA LEU A 82 -19.76 15.35 21.53
C LEU A 82 -20.21 14.04 20.89
N VAL A 83 -19.53 12.92 21.17
CA VAL A 83 -19.91 11.60 20.66
C VAL A 83 -21.30 11.20 21.17
N GLN A 84 -21.59 11.39 22.47
CA GLN A 84 -22.89 11.06 23.06
C GLN A 84 -24.03 11.93 22.47
N GLN A 85 -23.79 13.21 22.28
CA GLN A 85 -24.76 14.12 21.67
C GLN A 85 -25.00 13.87 20.19
N SER A 86 -24.05 13.29 19.49
CA SER A 86 -24.07 13.03 18.05
C SER A 86 -24.36 11.56 17.69
N ALA A 87 -24.91 10.79 18.62
CA ALA A 87 -25.18 9.36 18.39
C ALA A 87 -25.97 9.14 17.08
N GLY A 88 -25.47 8.23 16.23
CA GLY A 88 -26.04 7.96 14.91
C GLY A 88 -25.73 8.96 13.80
N GLN A 89 -25.05 10.06 14.10
CA GLN A 89 -24.65 11.10 13.12
C GLN A 89 -23.14 11.24 12.97
N ILE A 90 -22.38 10.26 13.44
CA ILE A 90 -20.93 10.28 13.45
C ILE A 90 -20.39 9.84 12.10
N VAL A 91 -19.46 10.62 11.53
CA VAL A 91 -18.69 10.23 10.36
C VAL A 91 -17.21 10.13 10.74
N TYR A 92 -16.66 8.92 10.61
CA TYR A 92 -15.23 8.72 10.69
C TYR A 92 -14.61 8.91 9.32
N LEU A 93 -13.77 9.91 9.14
CA LEU A 93 -13.00 10.15 7.93
C LEU A 93 -11.54 9.83 8.20
N GLY A 94 -11.00 8.84 7.49
CA GLY A 94 -9.61 8.44 7.65
C GLY A 94 -9.03 7.86 6.37
N ARG A 95 -7.78 7.46 6.43
CA ARG A 95 -7.17 6.66 5.36
C ARG A 95 -7.70 5.22 5.36
N PRO A 96 -7.47 4.43 4.29
CA PRO A 96 -7.82 3.03 4.28
C PRO A 96 -7.26 2.30 5.52
N ALA A 97 -8.11 1.56 6.17
CA ALA A 97 -7.73 0.79 7.35
C ALA A 97 -6.93 -0.45 6.95
N VAL A 98 -5.96 -0.84 7.78
CA VAL A 98 -5.15 -2.04 7.59
C VAL A 98 -5.29 -2.98 8.79
N GLY A 99 -5.25 -4.28 8.54
CA GLY A 99 -5.41 -5.30 9.58
C GLY A 99 -6.74 -5.17 10.33
N SER A 100 -6.70 -5.22 11.66
CA SER A 100 -7.88 -5.16 12.55
C SER A 100 -8.43 -3.73 12.77
N GLU A 101 -7.76 -2.69 12.26
CA GLU A 101 -8.16 -1.29 12.47
C GLU A 101 -9.57 -1.01 11.94
N GLY A 102 -9.91 -1.54 10.76
CA GLY A 102 -11.24 -1.36 10.17
C GLY A 102 -12.34 -1.92 11.05
N ASN A 103 -12.17 -3.15 11.52
CA ASN A 103 -13.14 -3.79 12.43
C ASN A 103 -13.26 -3.04 13.76
N PHE A 104 -12.15 -2.53 14.29
CA PHE A 104 -12.17 -1.71 15.50
C PHE A 104 -13.00 -0.44 15.32
N ILE A 105 -12.78 0.29 14.22
CA ILE A 105 -13.52 1.53 13.92
C ILE A 105 -15.02 1.22 13.71
N ASP A 106 -15.34 0.17 12.95
CA ASP A 106 -16.73 -0.21 12.67
C ASP A 106 -17.46 -0.64 13.95
N ASN A 107 -16.81 -1.43 14.80
CA ASN A 107 -17.36 -1.81 16.10
C ASN A 107 -17.57 -0.58 17.00
N TRP A 108 -16.58 0.31 17.07
CA TRP A 108 -16.71 1.55 17.83
C TRP A 108 -17.89 2.40 17.34
N LEU A 109 -18.03 2.60 16.03
CA LEU A 109 -19.15 3.35 15.46
C LEU A 109 -20.51 2.72 15.83
N ASN A 110 -20.61 1.39 15.83
CA ASN A 110 -21.83 0.68 16.23
C ASN A 110 -22.15 0.91 17.71
N GLU A 111 -21.15 0.83 18.60
CA GLU A 111 -21.31 1.01 20.04
C GLU A 111 -21.75 2.44 20.43
N VAL A 112 -21.30 3.45 19.67
CA VAL A 112 -21.67 4.86 19.94
C VAL A 112 -22.98 5.28 19.26
N GLY A 113 -23.83 4.35 18.88
CA GLY A 113 -25.16 4.62 18.32
C GLY A 113 -25.23 4.65 16.79
N GLY A 114 -24.22 4.15 16.11
CA GLY A 114 -24.12 4.08 14.66
C GLY A 114 -23.39 5.26 14.05
N GLY A 115 -22.89 5.03 12.82
CA GLY A 115 -22.14 6.05 12.08
C GLY A 115 -21.66 5.51 10.74
N LYS A 116 -20.91 6.35 10.02
CA LYS A 116 -20.36 5.99 8.71
C LYS A 116 -18.84 6.12 8.70
N ARG A 117 -18.15 5.06 8.26
CA ARG A 117 -16.72 5.12 7.96
C ARG A 117 -16.51 5.48 6.49
N ILE A 118 -15.73 6.50 6.24
CA ILE A 118 -15.30 6.94 4.91
C ILE A 118 -13.78 6.85 4.86
N ALA A 119 -13.28 6.04 3.92
CA ALA A 119 -11.86 5.96 3.64
C ALA A 119 -11.50 6.89 2.48
N PHE A 120 -10.50 7.73 2.69
CA PHE A 120 -9.94 8.61 1.65
C PHE A 120 -8.50 8.18 1.36
N ASN A 121 -8.23 7.91 0.08
CA ASN A 121 -6.88 7.68 -0.41
C ASN A 121 -6.56 8.69 -1.51
N LEU A 122 -5.43 9.38 -1.40
CA LEU A 122 -4.99 10.36 -2.39
C LEU A 122 -4.75 9.71 -3.77
N ILE A 123 -4.28 8.45 -3.77
CA ILE A 123 -4.12 7.64 -4.98
C ILE A 123 -5.18 6.54 -4.93
N SER A 124 -6.27 6.76 -5.69
CA SER A 124 -7.37 5.80 -5.74
C SER A 124 -6.96 4.49 -6.42
N ARG A 125 -7.37 3.37 -5.83
CA ARG A 125 -7.27 2.04 -6.43
C ARG A 125 -8.63 1.48 -6.87
N ALA A 126 -9.63 2.34 -7.02
CA ALA A 126 -11.00 1.93 -7.35
C ALA A 126 -11.10 1.22 -8.71
N SER A 127 -10.34 1.64 -9.72
CA SER A 127 -10.31 0.97 -11.02
C SER A 127 -9.74 -0.45 -10.93
N GLU A 128 -8.70 -0.65 -10.13
CA GLU A 128 -8.10 -1.96 -9.88
C GLU A 128 -9.05 -2.87 -9.11
N GLN A 129 -9.69 -2.35 -8.05
CA GLN A 129 -10.73 -3.08 -7.31
C GLN A 129 -11.89 -3.48 -8.23
N ARG A 130 -12.32 -2.60 -9.12
CA ARG A 130 -13.38 -2.90 -10.10
C ARG A 130 -12.95 -3.97 -11.10
N ALA A 131 -11.69 -3.92 -11.57
CA ALA A 131 -11.14 -4.95 -12.44
C ALA A 131 -11.11 -6.33 -11.73
N CYS A 132 -10.70 -6.36 -10.46
CA CYS A 132 -10.72 -7.60 -9.66
C CYS A 132 -12.14 -8.11 -9.44
N GLU A 133 -13.10 -7.23 -9.20
CA GLU A 133 -14.51 -7.61 -9.07
C GLU A 133 -15.05 -8.25 -10.36
N ILE A 134 -14.73 -7.68 -11.52
CA ILE A 134 -15.15 -8.22 -12.84
C ILE A 134 -14.46 -9.57 -13.11
N ALA A 135 -13.14 -9.65 -12.89
CA ALA A 135 -12.36 -10.83 -13.25
C ALA A 135 -12.49 -11.98 -12.24
N PHE A 136 -12.65 -11.69 -10.95
CA PHE A 136 -12.59 -12.68 -9.88
C PHE A 136 -13.82 -12.69 -8.97
N GLY A 137 -14.82 -11.82 -9.21
CA GLY A 137 -16.00 -11.68 -8.34
C GLY A 137 -15.70 -11.10 -6.94
N ARG A 138 -14.53 -10.48 -6.74
CA ARG A 138 -14.07 -9.92 -5.46
C ARG A 138 -13.40 -8.57 -5.69
N SER A 139 -13.72 -7.58 -4.85
CA SER A 139 -13.11 -6.25 -4.89
C SER A 139 -11.79 -6.15 -4.12
N ASP A 140 -11.28 -7.25 -3.57
CA ASP A 140 -9.99 -7.27 -2.90
C ASP A 140 -8.86 -7.06 -3.91
N LEU A 141 -7.81 -6.36 -3.47
CA LEU A 141 -6.62 -6.20 -4.28
C LEU A 141 -5.76 -7.47 -4.21
N PRO A 142 -5.26 -7.97 -5.33
CA PRO A 142 -4.49 -9.20 -5.36
C PRO A 142 -3.11 -9.03 -4.73
N ASP A 143 -2.59 -10.12 -4.23
CA ASP A 143 -1.19 -10.24 -3.83
C ASP A 143 -0.41 -10.90 -4.97
N TYR A 144 0.48 -10.15 -5.60
CA TYR A 144 1.20 -10.59 -6.80
C TYR A 144 2.43 -11.42 -6.44
N ALA A 145 2.43 -12.70 -6.79
CA ALA A 145 3.54 -13.63 -6.61
C ALA A 145 4.54 -13.53 -7.78
N PHE A 146 5.22 -12.39 -7.91
CA PHE A 146 6.18 -12.15 -9.02
C PHE A 146 7.29 -13.20 -9.04
N GLU A 147 7.71 -13.71 -7.89
CA GLU A 147 8.75 -14.74 -7.75
C GLU A 147 8.47 -16.02 -8.54
N ASN A 148 7.21 -16.28 -8.86
CA ASN A 148 6.79 -17.46 -9.62
C ASN A 148 6.69 -17.22 -11.13
N ALA A 149 6.95 -15.98 -11.61
CA ALA A 149 6.82 -15.64 -13.01
C ALA A 149 8.14 -15.87 -13.78
N GLU A 150 8.07 -16.49 -14.94
CA GLU A 150 9.20 -16.58 -15.89
C GLU A 150 9.29 -15.32 -16.76
N LEU A 151 8.15 -14.69 -17.05
CA LEU A 151 8.04 -13.44 -17.78
C LEU A 151 7.06 -12.52 -17.07
N LEU A 152 7.51 -11.32 -16.74
CA LEU A 152 6.67 -10.23 -16.24
C LEU A 152 6.55 -9.15 -17.31
N VAL A 153 5.32 -8.90 -17.78
CA VAL A 153 5.04 -7.75 -18.64
C VAL A 153 4.28 -6.72 -17.82
N ASN A 154 4.90 -5.58 -17.59
CA ASN A 154 4.39 -4.51 -16.76
C ASN A 154 3.88 -3.35 -17.62
N PHE A 155 2.58 -3.04 -17.52
CA PHE A 155 1.93 -1.94 -18.23
C PHE A 155 1.80 -0.73 -17.30
N GLY A 156 2.86 0.05 -17.17
CA GLY A 156 2.89 1.32 -16.47
C GLY A 156 2.78 1.25 -14.93
N ALA A 157 2.68 0.07 -14.33
CA ALA A 157 2.64 -0.03 -12.87
C ALA A 157 4.04 0.15 -12.27
N ASP A 158 4.20 1.17 -11.44
CA ASP A 158 5.47 1.44 -10.77
C ASP A 158 5.58 0.68 -9.43
N PHE A 159 5.64 -0.64 -9.55
CA PHE A 159 5.49 -1.58 -8.44
C PHE A 159 6.68 -1.59 -7.46
N ILE A 160 7.83 -1.02 -7.82
CA ILE A 160 8.98 -0.86 -6.92
C ILE A 160 8.86 0.39 -6.07
N GLU A 161 8.19 1.45 -6.56
CA GLU A 161 8.24 2.78 -5.96
C GLU A 161 6.90 3.27 -5.41
N THR A 162 5.82 3.25 -6.20
CA THR A 162 4.57 3.92 -5.85
C THR A 162 3.32 3.05 -5.88
N TRP A 163 3.35 1.91 -6.55
CA TRP A 163 2.17 1.08 -6.77
C TRP A 163 2.16 -0.18 -5.88
N GLY A 164 1.07 -0.38 -5.15
CA GLY A 164 0.86 -1.55 -4.31
C GLY A 164 1.79 -1.59 -3.09
N ASN A 165 2.11 -2.81 -2.63
CA ASN A 165 3.08 -3.02 -1.57
C ASN A 165 4.51 -3.01 -2.15
N THR A 166 5.06 -1.83 -2.33
CA THR A 166 6.34 -1.63 -3.03
C THR A 166 7.51 -2.38 -2.40
N VAL A 167 7.53 -2.54 -1.08
CA VAL A 167 8.61 -3.28 -0.39
C VAL A 167 8.54 -4.77 -0.69
N GLN A 168 7.35 -5.36 -0.60
CA GLN A 168 7.14 -6.77 -0.92
C GLN A 168 7.35 -7.03 -2.41
N ASN A 169 6.79 -6.17 -3.26
CA ASN A 169 6.94 -6.26 -4.71
C ASN A 169 8.41 -6.20 -5.15
N ALA A 170 9.19 -5.28 -4.57
CA ALA A 170 10.61 -5.16 -4.86
C ALA A 170 11.40 -6.42 -4.47
N ARG A 171 11.07 -7.05 -3.34
CA ARG A 171 11.69 -8.31 -2.91
C ARG A 171 11.35 -9.45 -3.86
N ARG A 172 10.06 -9.67 -4.12
CA ARG A 172 9.58 -10.73 -5.03
C ARG A 172 10.11 -10.55 -6.44
N PHE A 173 10.20 -9.30 -6.90
CA PHE A 173 10.84 -8.98 -8.18
C PHE A 173 12.33 -9.32 -8.16
N ALA A 174 13.05 -9.02 -7.08
CA ALA A 174 14.46 -9.39 -6.94
C ALA A 174 14.65 -10.92 -6.98
N ASP A 175 13.78 -11.67 -6.30
CA ASP A 175 13.81 -13.14 -6.32
C ASP A 175 13.55 -13.69 -7.73
N MET A 176 12.54 -13.15 -8.45
CA MET A 176 12.26 -13.48 -9.86
C MET A 176 13.44 -13.17 -10.78
N HIS A 177 14.04 -11.99 -10.60
CA HIS A 177 15.00 -11.39 -11.54
C HIS A 177 16.46 -11.74 -11.21
N THR A 178 16.66 -12.55 -10.17
CA THR A 178 17.97 -13.05 -9.81
C THR A 178 18.38 -14.17 -10.76
N TYR A 179 19.68 -14.20 -11.12
CA TYR A 179 20.24 -15.25 -11.94
C TYR A 179 20.41 -16.54 -11.13
N ASN A 180 19.65 -17.56 -11.48
CA ASN A 180 19.68 -18.88 -10.82
C ASN A 180 19.85 -19.99 -11.87
N ASP A 181 20.78 -20.90 -11.63
CA ASP A 181 21.01 -22.11 -12.45
C ASP A 181 21.12 -21.85 -13.97
N GLY A 182 21.79 -20.78 -14.35
CA GLY A 182 21.97 -20.42 -15.76
C GLY A 182 20.78 -19.72 -16.39
N LYS A 183 19.69 -19.43 -15.65
CA LYS A 183 18.52 -18.72 -16.12
C LYS A 183 18.29 -17.45 -15.32
N LYS A 184 17.78 -16.44 -15.99
CA LYS A 184 17.23 -15.22 -15.43
C LYS A 184 15.86 -15.01 -16.03
N ASN A 185 14.85 -14.86 -15.19
CA ASN A 185 13.51 -14.55 -15.65
C ASN A 185 13.46 -13.11 -16.17
N ARG A 186 12.55 -12.84 -17.12
CA ARG A 186 12.54 -11.60 -17.89
C ARG A 186 11.46 -10.67 -17.44
N CYS A 187 11.77 -9.36 -17.43
CA CYS A 187 10.82 -8.29 -17.20
C CYS A 187 10.81 -7.32 -18.38
N ILE A 188 9.62 -7.01 -18.89
CA ILE A 188 9.39 -6.00 -19.92
C ILE A 188 8.49 -4.91 -19.33
N HIS A 189 8.91 -3.66 -19.42
CA HIS A 189 8.11 -2.52 -19.01
C HIS A 189 7.57 -1.77 -20.22
N VAL A 190 6.25 -1.64 -20.28
CA VAL A 190 5.54 -0.86 -21.30
C VAL A 190 4.97 0.38 -20.63
N GLY A 191 5.42 1.56 -21.04
CA GLY A 191 4.95 2.79 -20.42
C GLY A 191 5.61 4.05 -20.97
N PRO A 192 5.04 5.22 -20.71
CA PRO A 192 5.46 6.48 -21.29
C PRO A 192 6.78 7.03 -20.71
N HIS A 193 7.19 6.54 -19.55
CA HIS A 193 8.42 6.97 -18.90
C HIS A 193 9.14 5.78 -18.25
N GLN A 194 10.44 5.93 -18.12
CA GLN A 194 11.28 4.94 -17.46
C GLN A 194 11.31 5.21 -15.94
N SER A 195 10.29 4.68 -15.22
CA SER A 195 10.25 4.69 -13.75
C SER A 195 11.34 3.80 -13.15
N LEU A 196 11.43 3.71 -11.80
CA LEU A 196 12.31 2.72 -11.17
C LEU A 196 12.00 1.30 -11.61
N SER A 197 10.72 0.96 -11.80
CA SER A 197 10.32 -0.34 -12.32
C SER A 197 10.76 -0.54 -13.77
N GLY A 198 10.64 0.50 -14.60
CA GLY A 198 11.13 0.49 -15.99
C GLY A 198 12.65 0.44 -16.08
N ALA A 199 13.38 1.13 -15.21
CA ALA A 199 14.84 1.12 -15.17
C ALA A 199 15.43 -0.22 -14.71
N ARG A 200 14.63 -1.05 -14.03
CA ARG A 200 15.01 -2.40 -13.60
C ARG A 200 14.55 -3.50 -14.54
N ALA A 201 13.69 -3.18 -15.50
CA ALA A 201 13.27 -4.12 -16.54
C ALA A 201 14.42 -4.45 -17.50
N ASP A 202 14.37 -5.64 -18.12
CA ASP A 202 15.32 -6.04 -19.16
C ASP A 202 15.07 -5.27 -20.47
N GLU A 203 13.81 -4.84 -20.68
CA GLU A 203 13.39 -4.09 -21.85
C GLU A 203 12.35 -3.05 -21.47
N TRP A 204 12.53 -1.84 -21.93
CA TRP A 204 11.54 -0.78 -21.86
C TRP A 204 10.98 -0.47 -23.24
N LEU A 205 9.67 -0.62 -23.39
CA LEU A 205 8.93 -0.26 -24.60
C LEU A 205 8.20 1.06 -24.34
N PRO A 206 8.69 2.18 -24.91
CA PRO A 206 8.03 3.47 -24.74
C PRO A 206 6.66 3.45 -25.42
N ALA A 207 5.62 3.74 -24.65
CA ALA A 207 4.23 3.81 -25.10
C ALA A 207 3.72 5.24 -24.90
N ASN A 208 2.81 5.69 -25.75
CA ASN A 208 2.13 6.96 -25.51
C ASN A 208 1.23 6.85 -24.25
N PRO A 209 1.15 7.90 -23.43
CA PRO A 209 0.30 7.89 -22.24
C PRO A 209 -1.14 7.46 -22.57
N GLY A 210 -1.68 6.51 -21.79
CA GLY A 210 -3.04 6.00 -21.95
C GLY A 210 -3.22 4.94 -23.03
N THR A 211 -2.15 4.47 -23.69
CA THR A 211 -2.24 3.41 -24.72
C THR A 211 -1.89 2.02 -24.17
N GLU A 212 -1.55 1.89 -22.91
CA GLU A 212 -1.07 0.65 -22.29
C GLU A 212 -2.12 -0.47 -22.39
N ALA A 213 -3.40 -0.16 -22.17
CA ALA A 213 -4.48 -1.11 -22.31
C ALA A 213 -4.66 -1.59 -23.76
N MET A 214 -4.50 -0.70 -24.74
CA MET A 214 -4.57 -1.06 -26.15
C MET A 214 -3.43 -1.98 -26.56
N ILE A 215 -2.23 -1.74 -26.04
CA ILE A 215 -1.07 -2.61 -26.30
C ILE A 215 -1.31 -3.99 -25.69
N ALA A 216 -1.84 -4.06 -24.44
CA ALA A 216 -2.18 -5.32 -23.80
C ALA A 216 -3.21 -6.13 -24.62
N LEU A 217 -4.26 -5.47 -25.12
CA LEU A 217 -5.29 -6.09 -25.98
C LEU A 217 -4.70 -6.54 -27.33
N ALA A 218 -3.81 -5.74 -27.92
CA ALA A 218 -3.13 -6.13 -29.17
C ALA A 218 -2.23 -7.36 -28.97
N MET A 219 -1.55 -7.47 -27.81
CA MET A 219 -0.78 -8.66 -27.43
C MET A 219 -1.70 -9.87 -27.27
N ALA A 220 -2.82 -9.73 -26.55
CA ALA A 220 -3.81 -10.78 -26.40
C ALA A 220 -4.34 -11.25 -27.76
N HIS A 221 -4.67 -10.33 -28.66
CA HIS A 221 -5.08 -10.64 -30.03
C HIS A 221 -4.00 -11.41 -30.80
N ALA A 222 -2.75 -10.98 -30.71
CA ALA A 222 -1.64 -11.66 -31.39
C ALA A 222 -1.41 -13.08 -30.85
N ILE A 223 -1.61 -13.31 -29.56
CA ILE A 223 -1.53 -14.64 -28.93
C ILE A 223 -2.68 -15.51 -29.45
N HIS A 224 -3.91 -14.99 -29.47
CA HIS A 224 -5.08 -15.71 -29.98
C HIS A 224 -4.92 -16.11 -31.47
N GLN A 225 -4.36 -15.24 -32.29
CA GLN A 225 -4.08 -15.53 -33.70
C GLN A 225 -3.08 -16.69 -33.88
N ARG A 226 -2.12 -16.83 -32.95
CA ARG A 226 -1.10 -17.90 -32.99
C ARG A 226 -1.59 -19.21 -32.41
N ASP A 227 -2.38 -19.16 -31.36
CA ASP A 227 -2.97 -20.33 -30.70
C ASP A 227 -4.45 -20.08 -30.35
N PRO A 228 -5.36 -20.35 -31.31
CA PRO A 228 -6.81 -20.18 -31.13
C PRO A 228 -7.43 -21.06 -30.05
N ARG A 229 -6.68 -22.06 -29.54
CA ARG A 229 -7.16 -22.99 -28.49
C ARG A 229 -7.05 -22.41 -27.07
N HIS A 230 -6.57 -21.19 -26.92
CA HIS A 230 -6.57 -20.51 -25.62
C HIS A 230 -8.03 -20.13 -25.27
N GLU A 231 -8.67 -20.98 -24.46
CA GLU A 231 -10.06 -20.83 -24.01
C GLU A 231 -10.34 -19.47 -23.33
N PHE A 232 -9.35 -18.90 -22.68
CA PHE A 232 -9.46 -17.58 -22.01
C PHE A 232 -9.68 -16.39 -22.96
N LEU A 233 -9.44 -16.55 -24.25
CA LEU A 233 -9.57 -15.46 -25.24
C LEU A 233 -10.75 -15.65 -26.20
N SER A 234 -11.47 -16.76 -26.08
CA SER A 234 -12.61 -17.08 -26.97
C SER A 234 -13.88 -16.35 -26.57
N ASP A 235 -13.96 -15.84 -25.34
CA ASP A 235 -15.16 -15.22 -24.78
C ASP A 235 -15.13 -13.68 -24.80
N TYR A 236 -14.09 -13.08 -25.45
CA TYR A 236 -13.93 -11.63 -25.57
C TYR A 236 -13.85 -11.17 -27.04
#